data_3ee79ec992d6b086fb08f9afcfb801c6
#
_entry.id   3ee79ec992d6b086fb08f9afcfb801c6
#
_cell.length_a   1.000
_cell.length_b   1.000
_cell.length_c   1.000
_cell.angle_alpha   90.00
_cell.angle_beta   90.00
_cell.angle_gamma   90.00
#
_symmetry.space_group_name_H-M   'P 1'
#
loop_
_entity.id
_entity.type
_entity.pdbx_description
1 polymer ?
#
loop_
_entity_poly.entity_id
_entity_poly.type
_entity_poly.pdbx_seq_one_letter_code
_entity_poly.pdbx_strand_id
1 'polypeptide(L)'
;MTDIDPLLKYREQHKHRLNYMPWLYWSLKPKNRVWAEQWQKEYQEYLMSMETVKIGENCFISPLAHIFAEPGRKIIIGDNTFIAADCTLHGPLEIGNDVAINHHCILDGGRVGIKLHDQVR
;
A
#
# COMPACT_ATOMS: atom_id res chain seq x y z
N MET A 1 22.78 25.60 7.68
CA MET A 1 21.88 24.71 6.96
C MET A 1 22.53 23.35 6.78
N THR A 2 21.84 22.32 7.14
CA THR A 2 22.38 20.96 7.05
C THR A 2 22.16 20.42 5.64
N ASP A 3 23.22 19.96 5.02
CA ASP A 3 23.11 19.34 3.71
C ASP A 3 22.47 17.95 3.86
N ILE A 4 21.48 17.69 3.05
CA ILE A 4 20.82 16.38 3.01
C ILE A 4 21.70 15.45 2.18
N ASP A 5 21.97 14.24 2.71
CA ASP A 5 22.65 13.21 1.96
C ASP A 5 21.92 13.00 0.60
N PRO A 6 22.64 13.15 -0.53
CA PRO A 6 22.00 12.98 -1.85
C PRO A 6 21.29 11.64 -2.03
N LEU A 7 21.80 10.57 -1.41
CA LEU A 7 21.14 9.26 -1.48
C LEU A 7 19.80 9.25 -0.74
N LEU A 8 19.72 9.91 0.41
CA LEU A 8 18.46 10.01 1.15
C LEU A 8 17.46 10.87 0.39
N LYS A 9 17.89 11.97 -0.18
CA LYS A 9 17.03 12.82 -1.00
C LYS A 9 16.48 12.05 -2.18
N TYR A 10 17.33 11.27 -2.85
CA TYR A 10 16.94 10.45 -3.98
C TYR A 10 15.89 9.41 -3.59
N ARG A 11 16.06 8.75 -2.44
CA ARG A 11 15.08 7.80 -1.92
C ARG A 11 13.73 8.47 -1.62
N GLU A 12 13.77 9.65 -1.01
CA GLU A 12 12.53 10.38 -0.69
C GLU A 12 11.79 10.80 -1.97
N GLN A 13 12.51 11.17 -3.02
CA GLN A 13 11.90 11.46 -4.30
C GLN A 13 11.25 10.22 -4.90
N HIS A 14 11.88 9.07 -4.80
CA HIS A 14 11.30 7.79 -5.26
C HIS A 14 10.05 7.43 -4.47
N LYS A 15 10.10 7.57 -3.15
CA LYS A 15 8.93 7.30 -2.30
C LYS A 15 7.76 8.18 -2.69
N HIS A 16 8.01 9.46 -2.93
CA HIS A 16 6.97 10.39 -3.33
C HIS A 16 6.31 9.94 -4.64
N ARG A 17 7.10 9.54 -5.62
CA ARG A 17 6.57 9.03 -6.89
C ARG A 17 5.79 7.73 -6.70
N LEU A 18 6.33 6.80 -5.92
CA LEU A 18 5.68 5.51 -5.68
C LEU A 18 4.32 5.67 -5.01
N ASN A 19 4.18 6.64 -4.12
CA ASN A 19 2.90 6.88 -3.46
C ASN A 19 1.78 7.23 -4.43
N TYR A 20 2.09 7.93 -5.52
CA TYR A 20 1.10 8.37 -6.51
C TYR A 20 1.17 7.60 -7.82
N MET A 21 2.26 6.90 -8.07
CA MET A 21 2.46 6.05 -9.24
C MET A 21 2.95 4.67 -8.79
N PRO A 22 2.12 3.95 -8.00
CA PRO A 22 2.58 2.72 -7.34
C PRO A 22 2.98 1.60 -8.29
N TRP A 23 2.51 1.62 -9.52
CA TRP A 23 2.92 0.62 -10.51
C TRP A 23 4.41 0.64 -10.79
N LEU A 24 5.11 1.75 -10.50
CA LEU A 24 6.56 1.84 -10.66
C LEU A 24 7.32 0.94 -9.69
N TYR A 25 6.67 0.49 -8.60
CA TYR A 25 7.31 -0.33 -7.58
C TYR A 25 7.93 -1.60 -8.18
N TRP A 26 7.21 -2.26 -9.06
CA TRP A 26 7.68 -3.51 -9.65
C TRP A 26 8.70 -3.32 -10.76
N SER A 27 8.87 -2.11 -11.27
CA SER A 27 9.86 -1.80 -12.30
C SER A 27 11.12 -1.14 -11.75
N LEU A 28 11.26 -1.06 -10.43
CA LEU A 28 12.45 -0.49 -9.81
C LEU A 28 13.69 -1.33 -10.14
N LYS A 29 14.81 -0.65 -10.38
CA LYS A 29 16.09 -1.31 -10.56
C LYS A 29 16.53 -1.95 -9.25
N PRO A 30 17.37 -3.02 -9.29
CA PRO A 30 17.72 -3.77 -8.08
C PRO A 30 18.21 -2.92 -6.92
N LYS A 31 19.02 -1.92 -7.16
CA LYS A 31 19.56 -1.09 -6.06
C LYS A 31 18.46 -0.29 -5.36
N ASN A 32 17.43 0.11 -6.09
CA ASN A 32 16.29 0.83 -5.50
C ASN A 32 15.27 -0.13 -4.89
N ARG A 33 15.15 -1.31 -5.46
CA ARG A 33 14.25 -2.32 -4.95
C ARG A 33 14.62 -2.77 -3.54
N VAL A 34 15.91 -2.87 -3.23
CA VAL A 34 16.38 -3.30 -1.91
C VAL A 34 15.81 -2.41 -0.81
N TRP A 35 15.99 -1.08 -0.93
CA TRP A 35 15.50 -0.18 0.10
C TRP A 35 13.96 -0.05 0.06
N ALA A 36 13.37 -0.13 -1.13
CA ALA A 36 11.92 0.00 -1.27
C ALA A 36 11.19 -1.20 -0.65
N GLU A 37 11.70 -2.40 -0.86
CA GLU A 37 11.13 -3.60 -0.24
C GLU A 37 11.26 -3.56 1.28
N GLN A 38 12.39 -3.09 1.80
CA GLN A 38 12.59 -2.94 3.23
C GLN A 38 11.63 -1.90 3.81
N TRP A 39 11.46 -0.77 3.13
CA TRP A 39 10.50 0.27 3.51
C TRP A 39 9.09 -0.29 3.59
N GLN A 40 8.67 -1.02 2.55
CA GLN A 40 7.33 -1.61 2.51
C GLN A 40 7.16 -2.69 3.56
N LYS A 41 8.16 -3.51 3.79
CA LYS A 41 8.10 -4.54 4.83
C LYS A 41 7.86 -3.89 6.20
N GLU A 42 8.62 -2.88 6.54
CA GLU A 42 8.48 -2.20 7.82
C GLU A 42 7.11 -1.53 7.96
N TYR A 43 6.66 -0.83 6.92
CA TYR A 43 5.37 -0.17 6.97
C TYR A 43 4.21 -1.17 7.03
N GLN A 44 4.26 -2.22 6.24
CA GLN A 44 3.19 -3.22 6.22
C GLN A 44 3.10 -3.97 7.54
N GLU A 45 4.24 -4.30 8.15
CA GLU A 45 4.25 -4.91 9.49
C GLU A 45 3.65 -3.96 10.53
N TYR A 46 3.99 -2.69 10.46
CA TYR A 46 3.41 -1.68 11.34
C TYR A 46 1.89 -1.60 11.17
N LEU A 47 1.43 -1.53 9.93
CA LEU A 47 0.00 -1.47 9.63
C LEU A 47 -0.74 -2.71 10.17
N MET A 48 -0.18 -3.89 9.95
CA MET A 48 -0.79 -5.14 10.43
C MET A 48 -0.77 -5.26 11.95
N SER A 49 0.13 -4.56 12.63
CA SER A 49 0.16 -4.52 14.09
C SER A 49 -0.89 -3.57 14.68
N MET A 50 -1.30 -2.57 13.92
CA MET A 50 -2.22 -1.52 14.36
C MET A 50 -3.68 -1.81 13.97
N GLU A 51 -3.86 -2.40 12.79
CA GLU A 51 -5.18 -2.63 12.22
C GLU A 51 -5.40 -4.12 11.93
N THR A 52 -6.65 -4.52 11.80
CA THR A 52 -7.00 -5.90 11.46
C THR A 52 -6.89 -6.09 9.94
N VAL A 53 -5.67 -6.06 9.46
CA VAL A 53 -5.34 -6.13 8.03
C VAL A 53 -4.42 -7.31 7.78
N LYS A 54 -4.69 -8.05 6.71
CA LYS A 54 -3.82 -9.11 6.23
C LYS A 54 -3.39 -8.76 4.81
N ILE A 55 -2.08 -8.74 4.57
CA ILE A 55 -1.51 -8.33 3.29
C ILE A 55 -0.75 -9.49 2.70
N GLY A 56 -1.02 -9.80 1.43
CA GLY A 56 -0.32 -10.85 0.70
C GLY A 56 1.10 -10.44 0.32
N GLU A 57 1.69 -11.19 -0.60
CA GLU A 57 3.07 -11.00 -1.02
C GLU A 57 3.18 -9.99 -2.16
N ASN A 58 4.33 -9.35 -2.24
CA ASN A 58 4.72 -8.45 -3.34
C ASN A 58 3.72 -7.31 -3.55
N CYS A 59 3.20 -6.75 -2.45
CA CYS A 59 2.27 -5.63 -2.48
C CYS A 59 2.97 -4.31 -2.22
N PHE A 60 2.41 -3.24 -2.76
CA PHE A 60 2.79 -1.87 -2.40
C PHE A 60 1.62 -1.19 -1.71
N ILE A 61 1.84 -0.72 -0.49
CA ILE A 61 0.83 0.01 0.28
C ILE A 61 1.41 1.38 0.63
N SER A 62 0.81 2.43 0.09
CA SER A 62 1.28 3.78 0.40
C SER A 62 1.04 4.12 1.88
N PRO A 63 2.05 4.62 2.59
CA PRO A 63 1.84 5.13 3.95
C PRO A 63 0.90 6.33 4.01
N LEU A 64 0.61 6.96 2.87
CA LEU A 64 -0.33 8.07 2.78
C LEU A 64 -1.77 7.60 2.55
N ALA A 65 -2.00 6.30 2.45
CA ALA A 65 -3.34 5.73 2.40
C ALA A 65 -3.90 5.65 3.83
N HIS A 66 -5.21 5.86 3.94
CA HIS A 66 -5.93 5.80 5.21
C HIS A 66 -6.66 4.46 5.29
N ILE A 67 -6.16 3.55 6.12
CA ILE A 67 -6.68 2.19 6.20
C ILE A 67 -7.18 1.94 7.63
N PHE A 68 -8.47 1.66 7.75
CA PHE A 68 -9.13 1.46 9.02
C PHE A 68 -9.82 0.09 9.04
N ALA A 69 -9.43 -0.76 9.98
CA ALA A 69 -9.99 -2.11 10.11
C ALA A 69 -10.08 -2.48 11.58
N GLU A 70 -11.20 -2.16 12.20
CA GLU A 70 -11.46 -2.53 13.59
C GLU A 70 -11.62 -4.04 13.71
N PRO A 71 -11.48 -4.62 14.93
CA PRO A 71 -11.78 -6.04 15.12
C PRO A 71 -13.19 -6.38 14.62
N GLY A 72 -13.29 -7.46 13.86
CA GLY A 72 -14.54 -7.86 13.22
C GLY A 72 -14.82 -7.19 11.89
N ARG A 73 -13.99 -6.27 11.47
CA ARG A 73 -14.13 -5.54 10.19
C ARG A 73 -12.82 -5.57 9.42
N LYS A 74 -12.30 -6.78 9.21
CA LYS A 74 -10.97 -6.97 8.66
C LYS A 74 -10.87 -6.60 7.18
N ILE A 75 -9.65 -6.26 6.79
CA ILE A 75 -9.29 -6.03 5.39
C ILE A 75 -8.29 -7.10 4.99
N ILE A 76 -8.59 -7.82 3.92
CA ILE A 76 -7.69 -8.82 3.36
C ILE A 76 -7.25 -8.34 1.98
N ILE A 77 -5.94 -8.26 1.78
CA ILE A 77 -5.34 -7.82 0.53
C ILE A 77 -4.56 -8.98 -0.06
N GLY A 78 -4.85 -9.33 -1.30
CA GLY A 78 -4.19 -10.43 -1.99
C GLY A 78 -2.77 -10.07 -2.45
N ASP A 79 -2.20 -10.90 -3.31
CA ASP A 79 -0.83 -10.74 -3.77
C ASP A 79 -0.75 -9.75 -4.96
N ASN A 80 0.44 -9.17 -5.17
CA ASN A 80 0.74 -8.31 -6.32
C ASN A 80 -0.26 -7.16 -6.48
N THR A 81 -0.72 -6.62 -5.36
CA THR A 81 -1.74 -5.56 -5.32
C THR A 81 -1.09 -4.26 -4.83
N PHE A 82 -1.54 -3.12 -5.36
CA PHE A 82 -1.08 -1.85 -4.82
C PHE A 82 -2.24 -0.96 -4.39
N ILE A 83 -1.96 -0.16 -3.36
CA ILE A 83 -2.86 0.87 -2.87
C ILE A 83 -2.07 2.18 -2.84
N ALA A 84 -2.54 3.15 -3.62
CA ALA A 84 -1.85 4.44 -3.76
C ALA A 84 -2.21 5.42 -2.64
N ALA A 85 -1.58 6.58 -2.66
CA ALA A 85 -1.78 7.64 -1.69
C ALA A 85 -3.22 8.17 -1.70
N ASP A 86 -3.62 8.74 -0.59
CA ASP A 86 -4.90 9.44 -0.42
C ASP A 86 -6.13 8.56 -0.66
N CYS A 87 -5.95 7.24 -0.64
CA CYS A 87 -7.07 6.31 -0.61
C CYS A 87 -7.60 6.19 0.81
N THR A 88 -8.90 5.94 0.94
CA THR A 88 -9.51 5.63 2.23
C THR A 88 -10.16 4.26 2.14
N LEU A 89 -9.71 3.34 2.97
CA LEU A 89 -10.21 1.98 3.02
C LEU A 89 -10.74 1.69 4.41
N HIS A 90 -12.01 1.29 4.49
CA HIS A 90 -12.63 0.91 5.74
C HIS A 90 -13.23 -0.48 5.60
N GLY A 91 -12.85 -1.39 6.47
CA GLY A 91 -13.34 -2.78 6.43
C GLY A 91 -14.82 -2.91 6.75
N PRO A 92 -15.42 -4.07 6.46
CA PRO A 92 -14.76 -5.27 5.92
C PRO A 92 -14.49 -5.17 4.41
N LEU A 93 -13.30 -5.53 4.00
CA LEU A 93 -12.93 -5.55 2.58
C LEU A 93 -12.17 -6.82 2.25
N GLU A 94 -12.47 -7.41 1.10
CA GLU A 94 -11.66 -8.46 0.50
C GLU A 94 -11.15 -7.97 -0.86
N ILE A 95 -9.84 -7.85 -0.97
CA ILE A 95 -9.19 -7.37 -2.19
C ILE A 95 -8.38 -8.52 -2.77
N GLY A 96 -8.65 -8.87 -4.03
CA GLY A 96 -8.01 -10.00 -4.67
C GLY A 96 -6.57 -9.77 -5.06
N ASN A 97 -6.06 -10.63 -5.96
CA ASN A 97 -4.71 -10.54 -6.46
C ASN A 97 -4.64 -9.63 -7.67
N ASP A 98 -3.48 -9.02 -7.90
CA ASP A 98 -3.25 -8.17 -9.07
C ASP A 98 -4.25 -7.02 -9.18
N VAL A 99 -4.66 -6.47 -8.06
CA VAL A 99 -5.60 -5.35 -8.00
C VAL A 99 -4.83 -4.04 -7.92
N ALA A 100 -5.29 -3.05 -8.67
CA ALA A 100 -4.69 -1.73 -8.70
C ALA A 100 -5.67 -0.69 -8.14
N ILE A 101 -5.36 -0.15 -6.96
CA ILE A 101 -6.17 0.91 -6.35
C ILE A 101 -5.37 2.20 -6.45
N ASN A 102 -5.75 3.06 -7.39
CA ASN A 102 -5.08 4.32 -7.65
C ASN A 102 -5.52 5.38 -6.65
N HIS A 103 -4.80 6.52 -6.64
CA HIS A 103 -5.00 7.56 -5.64
C HIS A 103 -6.43 8.11 -5.60
N HIS A 104 -6.82 8.63 -4.45
CA HIS A 104 -8.15 9.20 -4.18
C HIS A 104 -9.32 8.23 -4.29
N CYS A 105 -9.07 6.93 -4.17
CA CYS A 105 -10.12 5.93 -4.16
C CYS A 105 -10.70 5.79 -2.74
N ILE A 106 -12.01 5.63 -2.63
CA ILE A 106 -12.66 5.41 -1.34
C ILE A 106 -13.41 4.08 -1.39
N LEU A 107 -13.07 3.18 -0.47
CA LEU A 107 -13.71 1.89 -0.32
C LEU A 107 -14.19 1.75 1.12
N ASP A 108 -15.48 1.81 1.33
CA ASP A 108 -16.07 1.61 2.66
C ASP A 108 -16.95 0.36 2.62
N GLY A 109 -16.56 -0.65 3.40
CA GLY A 109 -17.26 -1.93 3.42
C GLY A 109 -18.65 -1.89 4.05
N GLY A 110 -18.94 -0.88 4.84
CA GLY A 110 -20.25 -0.76 5.48
C GLY A 110 -20.60 -1.96 6.34
N ARG A 111 -21.83 -2.45 6.21
CA ARG A 111 -22.31 -3.59 6.99
C ARG A 111 -21.95 -4.94 6.38
N VAL A 112 -22.01 -5.04 5.06
CA VAL A 112 -21.83 -6.32 4.35
C VAL A 112 -20.46 -6.50 3.74
N GLY A 113 -19.70 -5.43 3.62
CA GLY A 113 -18.36 -5.48 3.05
C GLY A 113 -18.35 -5.29 1.53
N ILE A 114 -17.13 -5.16 1.01
CA ILE A 114 -16.87 -5.06 -0.42
C ILE A 114 -15.86 -6.13 -0.78
N LYS A 115 -16.09 -6.78 -1.90
CA LYS A 115 -15.13 -7.74 -2.46
C LYS A 115 -14.70 -7.28 -3.85
N LEU A 116 -13.41 -7.02 -4.00
CA LEU A 116 -12.81 -6.76 -5.30
C LEU A 116 -12.16 -8.05 -5.78
N HIS A 117 -12.59 -8.50 -6.95
CA HIS A 117 -12.04 -9.71 -7.56
C HIS A 117 -10.66 -9.44 -8.13
N ASP A 118 -9.97 -10.49 -8.55
CA ASP A 118 -8.64 -10.37 -9.11
C ASP A 118 -8.62 -9.46 -10.35
N GLN A 119 -7.51 -8.74 -10.53
CA GLN A 119 -7.25 -7.89 -11.70
C GLN A 119 -8.18 -6.67 -11.85
N VAL A 120 -8.81 -6.23 -10.79
CA VAL A 120 -9.59 -4.98 -10.80
C VAL A 120 -8.63 -3.80 -10.86
N ARG A 121 -8.97 -2.81 -11.69
CA ARG A 121 -8.16 -1.61 -11.87
C ARG A 121 -8.94 -0.35 -11.53
#